data_6c308d4fcaf1727f38580456ba519d5e
#
_entry.id   6c308d4fcaf1727f38580456ba519d5e
#
_cell.length_a   1.000
_cell.length_b   1.000
_cell.length_c   1.000
_cell.angle_alpha   90.00
_cell.angle_beta   90.00
_cell.angle_gamma   90.00
#
_symmetry.space_group_name_H-M   'P 1'
#
loop_
_entity.id
_entity.type
_entity.pdbx_description
1 polymer ?
#
loop_
_entity_poly.entity_id
_entity_poly.type
_entity_poly.pdbx_seq_one_letter_code
_entity_poly.pdbx_strand_id
1 'polypeptide(L)'
;MSYKFRAIYTKPSNEVSLHTPPAGLYDLVDTMFNEGKITQKPIRTTDGLNETFEIVFANEAAYNEWKGSAVVHENKTTRSEHCNANSISYSIEGPI
;
A
#
# COMPACT_ATOMS: atom_id res chain seq x y z
N MET A 1 -7.44 6.93 18.29
CA MET A 1 -6.85 7.51 17.06
C MET A 1 -6.63 6.37 16.07
N SER A 2 -7.11 6.52 14.86
CA SER A 2 -6.85 5.49 13.84
C SER A 2 -5.49 5.71 13.21
N TYR A 3 -4.83 4.61 12.83
CA TYR A 3 -3.55 4.64 12.15
C TYR A 3 -3.77 4.26 10.69
N LYS A 4 -4.37 5.19 9.96
CA LYS A 4 -4.78 5.00 8.56
C LYS A 4 -3.74 5.58 7.61
N PHE A 5 -3.44 4.82 6.57
CA PHE A 5 -2.54 5.27 5.50
C PHE A 5 -3.26 5.15 4.17
N ARG A 6 -2.95 6.10 3.28
CA ARG A 6 -3.53 6.17 1.95
C ARG A 6 -2.42 6.29 0.93
N ALA A 7 -2.40 5.40 -0.05
CA ALA A 7 -1.52 5.50 -1.20
C ALA A 7 -2.36 5.95 -2.39
N ILE A 8 -1.92 7.01 -3.07
CA ILE A 8 -2.62 7.59 -4.21
C ILE A 8 -1.72 7.48 -5.43
N TYR A 9 -2.19 6.80 -6.47
CA TYR A 9 -1.47 6.63 -7.73
C TYR A 9 -2.20 7.34 -8.85
N THR A 10 -1.47 8.05 -9.71
CA THR A 10 -2.02 8.65 -10.93
C THR A 10 -1.28 8.05 -12.12
N LYS A 11 -2.02 7.33 -12.96
CA LYS A 11 -1.48 6.71 -14.18
C LYS A 11 -1.46 7.72 -15.31
N PRO A 12 -0.49 7.63 -16.24
CA PRO A 12 -0.46 8.51 -17.41
C PRO A 12 -1.54 8.14 -18.44
N SER A 13 -2.00 6.88 -18.46
CA SER A 13 -3.06 6.42 -19.35
C SER A 13 -3.71 5.15 -18.80
N ASN A 14 -4.86 4.78 -19.36
CA ASN A 14 -5.56 3.55 -18.97
C ASN A 14 -4.83 2.28 -19.39
N GLU A 15 -3.86 2.37 -20.30
CA GLU A 15 -3.11 1.22 -20.79
C GLU A 15 -2.00 0.82 -19.83
N VAL A 16 -1.63 1.70 -18.91
CA VAL A 16 -0.59 1.43 -17.93
C VAL A 16 -1.19 0.74 -16.73
N SER A 17 -0.61 -0.40 -16.34
CA SER A 17 -1.02 -1.14 -15.15
C SER A 17 -0.24 -0.67 -13.93
N LEU A 18 -0.88 -0.74 -12.75
CA LEU A 18 -0.20 -0.52 -11.50
C LEU A 18 0.76 -1.67 -11.20
N HIS A 19 1.72 -1.39 -10.33
CA HIS A 19 2.65 -2.37 -9.82
C HIS A 19 1.91 -3.51 -9.10
N THR A 20 2.38 -4.75 -9.30
CA THR A 20 1.88 -5.92 -8.58
C THR A 20 2.78 -6.17 -7.37
N PRO A 21 2.24 -6.11 -6.14
CA PRO A 21 3.02 -6.38 -4.95
C PRO A 21 3.54 -7.82 -4.90
N PRO A 22 4.66 -8.08 -4.20
CA PRO A 22 5.10 -9.44 -3.95
C PRO A 22 4.00 -10.26 -3.26
N ALA A 23 3.90 -11.55 -3.58
CA ALA A 23 2.88 -12.43 -2.97
C ALA A 23 2.96 -12.45 -1.44
N GLY A 24 4.16 -12.41 -0.88
CA GLY A 24 4.36 -12.37 0.57
C GLY A 24 3.75 -11.15 1.26
N LEU A 25 3.49 -10.06 0.51
CA LEU A 25 2.82 -8.89 1.08
C LEU A 25 1.37 -9.21 1.45
N TYR A 26 0.67 -9.94 0.59
CA TYR A 26 -0.71 -10.35 0.88
C TYR A 26 -0.76 -11.28 2.08
N ASP A 27 0.20 -12.20 2.20
CA ASP A 27 0.29 -13.11 3.34
C ASP A 27 0.52 -12.33 4.64
N LEU A 28 1.38 -11.32 4.61
CA LEU A 28 1.63 -10.45 5.76
C LEU A 28 0.38 -9.68 6.16
N VAL A 29 -0.35 -9.12 5.19
CA VAL A 29 -1.61 -8.41 5.46
C VAL A 29 -2.60 -9.35 6.15
N ASP A 30 -2.77 -10.56 5.63
CA ASP A 30 -3.70 -11.54 6.19
C ASP A 30 -3.30 -11.95 7.61
N THR A 31 -2.02 -12.20 7.83
CA THR A 31 -1.49 -12.56 9.16
C THR A 31 -1.73 -11.44 10.16
N MET A 32 -1.38 -10.21 9.82
CA MET A 32 -1.56 -9.07 10.71
C MET A 32 -3.03 -8.75 10.95
N PHE A 33 -3.88 -8.95 9.95
CA PHE A 33 -5.33 -8.81 10.12
C PHE A 33 -5.88 -9.83 11.10
N ASN A 34 -5.48 -11.08 10.96
CA ASN A 34 -5.91 -12.16 11.87
C ASN A 34 -5.40 -11.94 13.30
N GLU A 35 -4.27 -11.27 13.47
CA GLU A 35 -3.71 -10.92 14.77
C GLU A 35 -4.31 -9.63 15.37
N GLY A 36 -5.20 -8.97 14.65
CA GLY A 36 -5.79 -7.70 15.10
C GLY A 36 -4.89 -6.48 14.94
N LYS A 37 -3.76 -6.63 14.27
CA LYS A 37 -2.80 -5.53 14.04
C LYS A 37 -3.17 -4.66 12.85
N ILE A 38 -3.88 -5.22 11.87
CA ILE A 38 -4.53 -4.49 10.79
C ILE A 38 -6.02 -4.61 11.03
N THR A 39 -6.71 -3.48 11.13
CA THR A 39 -8.16 -3.46 11.38
C THR A 39 -8.96 -3.30 10.10
N GLN A 40 -8.34 -2.81 9.04
CA GLN A 40 -8.91 -2.74 7.72
C GLN A 40 -7.84 -3.12 6.70
N LYS A 41 -8.09 -4.20 5.94
CA LYS A 41 -7.23 -4.58 4.82
C LYS A 41 -7.29 -3.50 3.74
N PRO A 42 -6.27 -3.40 2.85
CA PRO A 42 -6.27 -2.39 1.81
C PRO A 42 -7.55 -2.41 0.98
N ILE A 43 -8.17 -1.24 0.86
CA ILE A 43 -9.36 -1.03 0.02
C ILE A 43 -8.94 -0.17 -1.17
N ARG A 44 -9.19 -0.68 -2.37
CA ARG A 44 -8.88 0.02 -3.62
C ARG A 44 -10.09 0.81 -4.09
N THR A 45 -9.86 2.08 -4.45
CA THR A 45 -10.86 2.93 -5.07
C THR A 45 -10.29 3.48 -6.37
N THR A 46 -11.06 3.38 -7.46
CA THR A 46 -10.63 3.85 -8.78
C THR A 46 -11.49 5.04 -9.19
N ASP A 47 -10.83 6.12 -9.62
CA ASP A 47 -11.48 7.32 -10.15
C ASP A 47 -10.70 7.78 -11.38
N GLY A 48 -11.11 7.33 -12.56
CA GLY A 48 -10.41 7.61 -13.80
C GLY A 48 -9.00 7.02 -13.77
N LEU A 49 -7.99 7.89 -13.89
CA LEU A 49 -6.58 7.49 -13.86
C LEU A 49 -6.02 7.43 -12.43
N ASN A 50 -6.81 7.84 -11.44
CA ASN A 50 -6.39 7.84 -10.04
C ASN A 50 -6.80 6.53 -9.37
N GLU A 51 -5.89 5.91 -8.66
CA GLU A 51 -6.16 4.72 -7.86
C GLU A 51 -5.69 4.96 -6.45
N THR A 52 -6.56 4.71 -5.49
CA THR A 52 -6.32 4.96 -4.08
C THR A 52 -6.43 3.66 -3.30
N PHE A 53 -5.47 3.43 -2.42
CA PHE A 53 -5.49 2.26 -1.51
C PHE A 53 -5.44 2.78 -0.09
N GLU A 54 -6.35 2.31 0.77
CA GLU A 54 -6.40 2.70 2.17
C GLU A 54 -6.26 1.47 3.05
N ILE A 55 -5.37 1.54 4.02
CA ILE A 55 -5.13 0.49 5.03
C ILE A 55 -5.18 1.12 6.41
N VAL A 56 -5.73 0.39 7.39
CA VAL A 56 -5.80 0.87 8.78
C VAL A 56 -5.11 -0.12 9.70
N PHE A 57 -4.16 0.39 10.48
CA PHE A 57 -3.47 -0.36 11.53
C PHE A 57 -4.13 -0.07 12.88
N ALA A 58 -4.03 -1.02 13.79
CA ALA A 58 -4.60 -0.87 15.14
C ALA A 58 -3.95 0.28 15.92
N ASN A 59 -2.63 0.47 15.74
CA ASN A 59 -1.86 1.48 16.47
C ASN A 59 -0.49 1.67 15.80
N GLU A 60 0.31 2.58 16.35
CA GLU A 60 1.65 2.87 15.85
C GLU A 60 2.59 1.66 15.89
N ALA A 61 2.50 0.86 16.95
CA ALA A 61 3.35 -0.33 17.09
C ALA A 61 3.11 -1.33 15.95
N ALA A 62 1.84 -1.54 15.59
CA ALA A 62 1.47 -2.40 14.46
C ALA A 62 2.01 -1.85 13.13
N TYR A 63 1.90 -0.54 12.93
CA TYR A 63 2.45 0.10 11.74
C TYR A 63 3.98 -0.04 11.68
N ASN A 64 4.66 0.14 12.81
CA ASN A 64 6.13 0.00 12.86
C ASN A 64 6.56 -1.43 12.54
N GLU A 65 5.81 -2.43 13.00
CA GLU A 65 6.06 -3.83 12.64
C GLU A 65 5.92 -4.05 11.13
N TRP A 66 4.86 -3.51 10.53
CA TRP A 66 4.63 -3.55 9.09
C TRP A 66 5.80 -2.97 8.33
N LYS A 67 6.14 -1.71 8.60
CA LYS A 67 7.19 -1.03 7.82
C LYS A 67 8.58 -1.60 8.03
N GLY A 68 8.80 -2.34 9.11
CA GLY A 68 10.07 -3.03 9.37
C GLY A 68 10.18 -4.38 8.66
N SER A 69 9.13 -4.88 8.04
CA SER A 69 9.14 -6.19 7.38
C SER A 69 9.90 -6.17 6.07
N ALA A 70 10.67 -7.23 5.81
CA ALA A 70 11.47 -7.35 4.58
C ALA A 70 10.60 -7.27 3.32
N VAL A 71 9.43 -7.92 3.31
CA VAL A 71 8.53 -7.91 2.16
C VAL A 71 7.95 -6.53 1.89
N VAL A 72 7.77 -5.69 2.92
CA VAL A 72 7.30 -4.32 2.75
C VAL A 72 8.41 -3.46 2.13
N HIS A 73 9.66 -3.66 2.53
CA HIS A 73 10.80 -3.00 1.89
C HIS A 73 10.94 -3.40 0.43
N GLU A 74 10.80 -4.68 0.12
CA GLU A 74 10.81 -5.17 -1.26
C GLU A 74 9.69 -4.53 -2.07
N ASN A 75 8.49 -4.46 -1.51
CA ASN A 75 7.34 -3.83 -2.17
C ASN A 75 7.60 -2.35 -2.48
N LYS A 76 8.22 -1.61 -1.55
CA LYS A 76 8.56 -0.21 -1.77
C LYS A 76 9.53 -0.05 -2.94
N THR A 77 10.55 -0.89 -3.01
CA THR A 77 11.55 -0.85 -4.07
C THR A 77 10.93 -1.18 -5.43
N THR A 78 10.21 -2.30 -5.53
CA THR A 78 9.59 -2.71 -6.79
C THR A 78 8.52 -1.74 -7.26
N ARG A 79 7.74 -1.17 -6.33
CA ARG A 79 6.75 -0.13 -6.64
C ARG A 79 7.42 1.12 -7.22
N SER A 80 8.48 1.58 -6.59
CA SER A 80 9.20 2.77 -7.03
C SER A 80 9.79 2.57 -8.43
N GLU A 81 10.40 1.42 -8.68
CA GLU A 81 10.95 1.09 -9.99
C GLU A 81 9.87 1.04 -11.05
N HIS A 82 8.75 0.37 -10.77
CA HIS A 82 7.64 0.25 -11.70
C HIS A 82 7.02 1.61 -12.02
N CYS A 83 6.78 2.44 -11.01
CA CYS A 83 6.20 3.76 -11.19
C CYS A 83 7.12 4.66 -12.01
N ASN A 84 8.42 4.64 -11.73
CA ASN A 84 9.38 5.43 -12.50
C ASN A 84 9.43 4.97 -13.96
N ALA A 85 9.43 3.67 -14.21
CA ALA A 85 9.51 3.11 -15.57
C ALA A 85 8.25 3.40 -16.39
N ASN A 86 7.10 3.58 -15.74
CA ASN A 86 5.80 3.75 -16.40
C ASN A 86 5.19 5.15 -16.23
N SER A 87 5.95 6.10 -15.73
CA SER A 87 5.49 7.49 -15.50
C SER A 87 4.26 7.59 -14.60
N ILE A 88 4.13 6.69 -13.63
CA ILE A 88 3.08 6.73 -12.62
C ILE A 88 3.54 7.64 -11.48
N SER A 89 2.73 8.65 -11.18
CA SER A 89 2.96 9.49 -10.00
C SER A 89 2.30 8.84 -8.79
N TYR A 90 2.93 8.89 -7.62
CA TYR A 90 2.29 8.40 -6.41
C TYR A 90 2.71 9.19 -5.18
N SER A 91 1.84 9.18 -4.19
CA SER A 91 2.10 9.77 -2.87
C SER A 91 1.50 8.87 -1.79
N ILE A 92 2.09 8.94 -0.60
CA ILE A 92 1.63 8.21 0.57
C ILE A 92 1.28 9.24 1.63
N GLU A 93 0.06 9.16 2.14
CA GLU A 93 -0.44 10.01 3.22
C GLU A 93 -0.68 9.17 4.46
N GLY A 94 -0.33 9.71 5.62
CA GLY A 94 -0.63 9.06 6.90
C GLY A 94 0.41 9.36 7.97
N PRO A 95 0.06 9.06 9.24
CA PRO A 95 -1.26 8.58 9.67
C PRO A 95 -2.33 9.67 9.60
N ILE A 96 -3.53 9.26 9.19
CA ILE A 96 -4.67 10.16 9.03
C ILE A 96 -5.63 9.98 10.20
#